data_745b25ca2b946c1f4f20504fcffe5b32
#
_entry.id   745b25ca2b946c1f4f20504fcffe5b32
#
_cell.length_a   1.000
_cell.length_b   1.000
_cell.length_c   1.000
_cell.angle_alpha   90.00
_cell.angle_beta   90.00
_cell.angle_gamma   90.00
#
_symmetry.space_group_name_H-M   'P 1'
#
loop_
_entity.id
_entity.type
_entity.pdbx_description
1 polymer ?
#
loop_
_entity_poly.entity_id
_entity_poly.type
_entity_poly.pdbx_seq_one_letter_code
_entity_poly.pdbx_strand_id
1 'polypeptide(L)'
;MAVASWILVAEDNENDELLIRRAFAEAGLAQRVMVARDGHEVIQCLLREGPFSNRPPGPPAVILMDERMPLMSGVETLRFIRKHPQLRLMPVVMHSGAMTEAEVQEAYELGANGFVEKPANYEEFRRIFMEFGLYWGAVNIAPSKPALTSV
;
A
#
# COMPACT_ATOMS: atom_id res chain seq x y z
N MET A 1 14.54 -16.46 11.13
CA MET A 1 14.88 -15.04 11.17
C MET A 1 13.99 -14.26 10.23
N ALA A 2 13.33 -13.25 10.75
CA ALA A 2 12.44 -12.43 9.95
C ALA A 2 13.26 -11.53 9.03
N VAL A 3 12.97 -11.55 7.73
CA VAL A 3 13.48 -10.56 6.80
C VAL A 3 12.79 -9.24 7.11
N ALA A 4 13.53 -8.14 7.09
CA ALA A 4 12.95 -6.83 7.33
C ALA A 4 11.84 -6.57 6.31
N SER A 5 10.62 -6.35 6.80
CA SER A 5 9.47 -6.04 5.96
C SER A 5 9.58 -4.62 5.42
N TRP A 6 9.04 -4.42 4.24
CA TRP A 6 8.95 -3.10 3.62
C TRP A 6 7.52 -2.79 3.24
N ILE A 7 7.23 -1.53 3.08
CA ILE A 7 5.88 -1.03 2.77
C ILE A 7 5.92 -0.34 1.41
N LEU A 8 4.96 -0.66 0.56
CA LEU A 8 4.78 0.04 -0.69
C LEU A 8 3.69 1.10 -0.51
N VAL A 9 4.06 2.36 -0.73
CA VAL A 9 3.13 3.49 -0.68
C VAL A 9 2.84 3.93 -2.10
N ALA A 10 1.58 3.85 -2.50
CA ALA A 10 1.12 4.34 -3.79
C ALA A 10 0.46 5.69 -3.57
N GLU A 11 1.15 6.76 -3.96
CA GLU A 11 0.73 8.14 -3.71
C GLU A 11 1.35 9.06 -4.74
N ASP A 12 0.55 9.86 -5.44
CA ASP A 12 1.05 10.80 -6.43
C ASP A 12 1.23 12.22 -5.88
N ASN A 13 0.66 12.54 -4.73
CA ASN A 13 0.79 13.84 -4.09
C ASN A 13 2.07 13.88 -3.26
N GLU A 14 3.00 14.73 -3.67
CA GLU A 14 4.31 14.83 -3.00
C GLU A 14 4.21 15.25 -1.54
N ASN A 15 3.25 16.11 -1.21
CA ASN A 15 3.08 16.57 0.17
C ASN A 15 2.58 15.43 1.06
N ASP A 16 1.58 14.68 0.59
CA ASP A 16 1.08 13.52 1.33
C ASP A 16 2.15 12.44 1.47
N GLU A 17 2.92 12.21 0.41
CA GLU A 17 4.05 11.28 0.48
C GLU A 17 5.03 11.68 1.60
N LEU A 18 5.39 12.94 1.66
CA LEU A 18 6.32 13.43 2.66
C LEU A 18 5.78 13.23 4.08
N LEU A 19 4.51 13.52 4.28
CA LEU A 19 3.87 13.36 5.58
C LEU A 19 3.77 11.89 5.98
N ILE A 20 3.46 11.00 5.04
CA ILE A 20 3.43 9.56 5.29
C ILE A 20 4.82 9.04 5.65
N ARG A 21 5.84 9.45 4.90
CA ARG A 21 7.22 9.05 5.19
C ARG A 21 7.66 9.49 6.58
N ARG A 22 7.28 10.70 6.99
CA ARG A 22 7.59 11.21 8.33
C ARG A 22 6.90 10.40 9.42
N ALA A 23 5.64 10.06 9.21
CA ALA A 23 4.89 9.24 10.16
C ALA A 23 5.52 7.85 10.30
N PHE A 24 5.91 7.25 9.19
CA PHE A 24 6.57 5.94 9.21
C PHE A 24 7.96 6.00 9.86
N ALA A 25 8.69 7.10 9.66
CA ALA A 25 9.98 7.30 10.33
C ALA A 25 9.81 7.33 11.85
N GLU A 26 8.77 7.98 12.35
CA GLU A 26 8.47 8.00 13.79
C GLU A 26 8.11 6.60 14.30
N ALA A 27 7.58 5.74 13.45
CA ALA A 27 7.30 4.34 13.78
C ALA A 27 8.53 3.43 13.62
N GLY A 28 9.69 3.99 13.28
CA GLY A 28 10.92 3.21 13.10
C GLY A 28 11.05 2.54 11.74
N LEU A 29 10.29 2.99 10.73
CA LEU A 29 10.21 2.34 9.43
C LEU A 29 10.81 3.17 8.29
N ALA A 30 11.60 4.20 8.58
CA ALA A 30 12.09 5.17 7.59
C ALA A 30 12.75 4.52 6.36
N GLN A 31 13.49 3.45 6.56
CA GLN A 31 14.27 2.80 5.49
C GLN A 31 13.53 1.64 4.82
N ARG A 32 12.26 1.44 5.16
CA ARG A 32 11.47 0.33 4.67
C ARG A 32 10.31 0.76 3.79
N VAL A 33 10.42 1.94 3.18
CA VAL A 33 9.33 2.50 2.38
C VAL A 33 9.77 2.67 0.94
N MET A 34 8.97 2.16 0.02
CA MET A 34 9.09 2.48 -1.40
C MET A 34 7.83 3.20 -1.85
N VAL A 35 7.97 4.10 -2.80
CA VAL A 35 6.85 4.88 -3.30
C VAL A 35 6.64 4.62 -4.79
N ALA A 36 5.40 4.38 -5.16
CA ALA A 36 4.93 4.32 -6.54
C ALA A 36 3.97 5.50 -6.75
N ARG A 37 3.99 6.10 -7.93
CA ARG A 37 3.25 7.34 -8.21
C ARG A 37 1.90 7.09 -8.85
N ASP A 38 1.67 5.90 -9.38
CA ASP A 38 0.41 5.52 -10.01
C ASP A 38 0.28 4.01 -9.99
N GLY A 39 -0.85 3.51 -10.49
CA GLY A 39 -1.12 2.08 -10.48
C GLY A 39 -0.17 1.28 -11.35
N HIS A 40 0.31 1.85 -12.45
CA HIS A 40 1.27 1.15 -13.30
C HIS A 40 2.59 0.92 -12.57
N GLU A 41 3.05 1.94 -11.84
CA GLU A 41 4.26 1.80 -11.03
C GLU A 41 4.09 0.80 -9.90
N VAL A 42 2.89 0.73 -9.30
CA VAL A 42 2.59 -0.29 -8.29
C VAL A 42 2.80 -1.68 -8.89
N ILE A 43 2.22 -1.94 -10.04
CA ILE A 43 2.33 -3.25 -10.70
C ILE A 43 3.79 -3.55 -11.06
N GLN A 44 4.50 -2.58 -11.63
CA GLN A 44 5.92 -2.74 -11.93
C GLN A 44 6.73 -3.09 -10.68
N CYS A 45 6.45 -2.40 -9.58
CA CYS A 45 7.14 -2.66 -8.31
C CYS A 45 6.88 -4.09 -7.83
N LEU A 46 5.62 -4.53 -7.85
CA LEU A 46 5.26 -5.86 -7.39
C LEU A 46 5.87 -6.96 -8.27
N LEU A 47 5.98 -6.72 -9.56
CA LEU A 47 6.55 -7.67 -10.52
C LEU A 47 8.05 -7.49 -10.74
N ARG A 48 8.69 -6.56 -10.04
CA ARG A 48 10.13 -6.25 -10.15
C ARG A 48 10.53 -5.85 -11.56
N GLU A 49 9.75 -5.01 -12.18
CA GLU A 49 9.99 -4.57 -13.55
C GLU A 49 10.45 -3.11 -13.60
N GLY A 50 11.13 -2.73 -14.69
CA GLY A 50 11.53 -1.36 -14.95
C GLY A 50 12.36 -0.75 -13.82
N PRO A 51 12.02 0.46 -13.37
CA PRO A 51 12.81 1.14 -12.33
C PRO A 51 12.74 0.45 -10.95
N PHE A 52 11.89 -0.56 -10.79
CA PHE A 52 11.71 -1.27 -9.53
C PHE A 52 12.42 -2.64 -9.51
N SER A 53 13.28 -2.92 -10.46
CA SER A 53 14.01 -4.19 -10.51
C SER A 53 14.90 -4.40 -9.29
N ASN A 54 15.35 -3.32 -8.64
CA ASN A 54 16.22 -3.35 -7.46
C ASN A 54 15.46 -3.17 -6.13
N ARG A 55 14.15 -3.34 -6.12
CA ARG A 55 13.38 -3.23 -4.88
C ARG A 55 13.82 -4.27 -3.85
N PRO A 56 13.50 -4.06 -2.56
CA PRO A 56 13.82 -5.06 -1.54
C PRO A 56 13.32 -6.45 -1.89
N PRO A 57 14.01 -7.52 -1.47
CA PRO A 57 13.55 -8.87 -1.73
C PRO A 57 12.25 -9.17 -0.99
N GLY A 58 11.49 -10.11 -1.52
CA GLY A 58 10.22 -10.52 -0.94
C GLY A 58 9.09 -9.53 -1.22
N PRO A 59 7.84 -9.93 -0.92
CA PRO A 59 6.70 -9.05 -1.09
C PRO A 59 6.67 -7.96 -0.04
N PRO A 60 6.00 -6.83 -0.30
CA PRO A 60 5.79 -5.85 0.76
C PRO A 60 4.88 -6.41 1.85
N ALA A 61 5.04 -5.90 3.06
CA ALA A 61 4.15 -6.26 4.17
C ALA A 61 2.73 -5.77 3.94
N VAL A 62 2.60 -4.65 3.26
CA VAL A 62 1.31 -4.04 2.92
C VAL A 62 1.52 -3.04 1.79
N ILE A 63 0.46 -2.82 1.01
CA ILE A 63 0.40 -1.72 0.05
C ILE A 63 -0.58 -0.70 0.61
N LEU A 64 -0.10 0.52 0.86
CA LEU A 64 -0.95 1.65 1.20
C LEU A 64 -1.29 2.35 -0.11
N MET A 65 -2.54 2.22 -0.56
CA MET A 65 -2.97 2.58 -1.90
C MET A 65 -3.90 3.77 -1.90
N ASP A 66 -3.45 4.89 -2.46
CA ASP A 66 -4.32 6.04 -2.69
C ASP A 66 -5.35 5.68 -3.77
N GLU A 67 -6.60 6.06 -3.55
CA GLU A 67 -7.65 5.87 -4.56
C GLU A 67 -7.43 6.78 -5.77
N ARG A 68 -7.02 8.01 -5.55
CA ARG A 68 -6.93 9.02 -6.61
C ARG A 68 -5.53 9.15 -7.14
N MET A 69 -5.23 8.36 -8.17
CA MET A 69 -3.95 8.40 -8.85
C MET A 69 -4.16 8.57 -10.35
N PRO A 70 -3.21 9.20 -11.06
CA PRO A 70 -3.32 9.32 -12.51
C PRO A 70 -3.12 7.97 -13.20
N LEU A 71 -3.54 7.87 -14.44
CA LEU A 71 -3.37 6.73 -15.35
C LEU A 71 -4.13 5.49 -14.92
N MET A 72 -4.01 5.06 -13.67
CA MET A 72 -4.66 3.88 -13.14
C MET A 72 -5.01 4.14 -11.68
N SER A 73 -6.28 4.15 -11.34
CA SER A 73 -6.76 4.44 -9.99
C SER A 73 -6.40 3.33 -9.00
N GLY A 74 -6.57 3.62 -7.71
CA GLY A 74 -6.36 2.62 -6.67
C GLY A 74 -7.27 1.42 -6.81
N VAL A 75 -8.56 1.63 -7.10
CA VAL A 75 -9.53 0.54 -7.30
C VAL A 75 -9.16 -0.30 -8.52
N GLU A 76 -8.78 0.33 -9.63
CA GLU A 76 -8.33 -0.41 -10.82
C GLU A 76 -7.09 -1.25 -10.52
N THR A 77 -6.16 -0.69 -9.76
CA THR A 77 -4.94 -1.37 -9.37
C THR A 77 -5.24 -2.55 -8.45
N LEU A 78 -6.12 -2.36 -7.47
CA LEU A 78 -6.57 -3.42 -6.58
C LEU A 78 -7.21 -4.57 -7.35
N ARG A 79 -8.08 -4.23 -8.32
CA ARG A 79 -8.73 -5.24 -9.17
C ARG A 79 -7.67 -6.08 -9.90
N PHE A 80 -6.65 -5.43 -10.46
CA PHE A 80 -5.57 -6.14 -11.13
C PHE A 80 -4.84 -7.09 -10.16
N ILE A 81 -4.49 -6.58 -8.97
CA ILE A 81 -3.77 -7.36 -7.97
C ILE A 81 -4.56 -8.61 -7.58
N ARG A 82 -5.86 -8.46 -7.32
CA ARG A 82 -6.71 -9.57 -6.89
C ARG A 82 -6.92 -10.63 -7.97
N LYS A 83 -6.80 -10.27 -9.24
CA LYS A 83 -6.91 -11.22 -10.36
C LYS A 83 -5.57 -11.85 -10.76
N HIS A 84 -4.46 -11.26 -10.33
CA HIS A 84 -3.15 -11.77 -10.72
C HIS A 84 -2.78 -12.99 -9.85
N PRO A 85 -2.42 -14.14 -10.46
CA PRO A 85 -2.17 -15.37 -9.71
C PRO A 85 -1.13 -15.24 -8.60
N GLN A 86 -0.09 -14.44 -8.81
CA GLN A 86 1.00 -14.29 -7.86
C GLN A 86 0.81 -13.14 -6.88
N LEU A 87 -0.11 -12.21 -7.17
CA LEU A 87 -0.26 -10.99 -6.38
C LEU A 87 -1.53 -10.96 -5.52
N ARG A 88 -2.46 -11.87 -5.75
CA ARG A 88 -3.80 -11.81 -5.16
C ARG A 88 -3.84 -11.86 -3.63
N LEU A 89 -2.79 -12.29 -2.96
CA LEU A 89 -2.72 -12.35 -1.50
C LEU A 89 -2.10 -11.11 -0.86
N MET A 90 -1.67 -10.13 -1.65
CA MET A 90 -1.05 -8.91 -1.11
C MET A 90 -2.01 -8.18 -0.18
N PRO A 91 -1.59 -7.84 1.04
CA PRO A 91 -2.38 -6.95 1.87
C PRO A 91 -2.45 -5.57 1.24
N VAL A 92 -3.66 -5.07 1.01
CA VAL A 92 -3.89 -3.76 0.41
C VAL A 92 -4.83 -2.99 1.30
N VAL A 93 -4.38 -1.82 1.74
CA VAL A 93 -5.21 -0.87 2.48
C VAL A 93 -5.35 0.38 1.63
N MET A 94 -6.59 0.73 1.32
CA MET A 94 -6.91 1.93 0.55
C MET A 94 -6.91 3.16 1.44
N HIS A 95 -6.60 4.32 0.89
CA HIS A 95 -6.79 5.57 1.59
C HIS A 95 -7.25 6.67 0.62
N SER A 96 -7.98 7.63 1.16
CA SER A 96 -8.48 8.76 0.37
C SER A 96 -8.83 9.91 1.30
N GLY A 97 -8.67 11.13 0.81
CA GLY A 97 -9.08 12.34 1.53
C GLY A 97 -10.56 12.66 1.38
N ALA A 98 -11.19 12.11 0.35
CA ALA A 98 -12.60 12.31 0.09
C ALA A 98 -13.18 10.98 -0.40
N MET A 99 -13.99 10.36 0.44
CA MET A 99 -14.57 9.05 0.13
C MET A 99 -16.07 9.05 0.40
N THR A 100 -16.77 8.23 -0.37
CA THR A 100 -18.19 7.97 -0.14
C THR A 100 -18.35 6.56 0.41
N GLU A 101 -19.51 6.27 1.01
CA GLU A 101 -19.80 4.91 1.45
C GLU A 101 -19.71 3.91 0.29
N ALA A 102 -20.16 4.32 -0.90
CA ALA A 102 -20.12 3.47 -2.09
C ALA A 102 -18.68 3.12 -2.48
N GLU A 103 -17.76 4.09 -2.42
CA GLU A 103 -16.34 3.85 -2.71
C GLU A 103 -15.72 2.88 -1.72
N VAL A 104 -16.03 3.04 -0.44
CA VAL A 104 -15.54 2.13 0.60
C VAL A 104 -16.09 0.72 0.37
N GLN A 105 -17.39 0.61 0.10
CA GLN A 105 -18.02 -0.67 -0.16
C GLN A 105 -17.38 -1.38 -1.36
N GLU A 106 -17.20 -0.65 -2.45
CA GLU A 106 -16.56 -1.21 -3.66
C GLU A 106 -15.15 -1.73 -3.36
N ALA A 107 -14.37 -0.96 -2.60
CA ALA A 107 -13.03 -1.39 -2.24
C ALA A 107 -13.02 -2.71 -1.50
N TYR A 108 -13.90 -2.87 -0.51
CA TYR A 108 -14.00 -4.13 0.23
C TYR A 108 -14.52 -5.26 -0.64
N GLU A 109 -15.48 -5.01 -1.50
CA GLU A 109 -15.97 -6.04 -2.43
C GLU A 109 -14.88 -6.52 -3.38
N LEU A 110 -13.95 -5.64 -3.75
CA LEU A 110 -12.81 -5.99 -4.57
C LEU A 110 -11.67 -6.64 -3.77
N GLY A 111 -11.81 -6.76 -2.47
CA GLY A 111 -10.84 -7.46 -1.64
C GLY A 111 -9.83 -6.58 -0.93
N ALA A 112 -10.14 -5.30 -0.69
CA ALA A 112 -9.29 -4.48 0.17
C ALA A 112 -9.28 -5.03 1.58
N ASN A 113 -8.15 -4.92 2.26
CA ASN A 113 -7.99 -5.35 3.64
C ASN A 113 -8.35 -4.24 4.64
N GLY A 114 -8.51 -3.03 4.17
CA GLY A 114 -8.90 -1.89 4.98
C GLY A 114 -9.04 -0.64 4.16
N PHE A 115 -9.61 0.39 4.76
CA PHE A 115 -9.78 1.69 4.13
C PHE A 115 -9.56 2.77 5.18
N VAL A 116 -8.63 3.69 4.92
CA VAL A 116 -8.28 4.77 5.84
C VAL A 116 -8.66 6.10 5.21
N GLU A 117 -9.41 6.93 5.95
CA GLU A 117 -9.64 8.30 5.54
C GLU A 117 -8.41 9.14 5.89
N LYS A 118 -7.90 9.91 4.91
CA LYS A 118 -6.80 10.84 5.17
C LYS A 118 -7.34 12.01 5.98
N PRO A 119 -6.88 12.22 7.21
CA PRO A 119 -7.35 13.38 7.97
C PRO A 119 -6.83 14.68 7.37
N ALA A 120 -7.64 15.73 7.45
CA ALA A 120 -7.21 17.07 7.04
C ALA A 120 -6.28 17.71 8.09
N ASN A 121 -6.44 17.31 9.33
CA ASN A 121 -5.62 17.81 10.43
C ASN A 121 -4.26 17.11 10.44
N TYR A 122 -3.19 17.87 10.51
CA TYR A 122 -1.82 17.35 10.45
C TYR A 122 -1.53 16.34 11.58
N GLU A 123 -1.93 16.67 12.82
CA GLU A 123 -1.64 15.81 13.98
C GLU A 123 -2.39 14.48 13.88
N GLU A 124 -3.64 14.50 13.40
CA GLU A 124 -4.39 13.26 13.18
C GLU A 124 -3.80 12.45 12.05
N PHE A 125 -3.40 13.12 10.97
CA PHE A 125 -2.74 12.47 9.83
C PHE A 125 -1.49 11.72 10.32
N ARG A 126 -0.64 12.42 11.05
CA ARG A 126 0.58 11.84 11.61
C ARG A 126 0.28 10.63 12.49
N ARG A 127 -0.66 10.79 13.42
CA ARG A 127 -1.02 9.71 14.34
C ARG A 127 -1.55 8.49 13.63
N ILE A 128 -2.48 8.68 12.69
CA ILE A 128 -3.10 7.57 11.96
C ILE A 128 -2.07 6.81 11.12
N PHE A 129 -1.21 7.51 10.40
CA PHE A 129 -0.22 6.81 9.56
C PHE A 129 0.94 6.25 10.38
N MET A 130 1.25 6.81 11.53
CA MET A 130 2.19 6.20 12.45
C MET A 130 1.63 4.87 12.98
N GLU A 131 0.38 4.87 13.42
CA GLU A 131 -0.31 3.66 13.87
C GLU A 131 -0.44 2.63 12.74
N PHE A 132 -0.74 3.09 11.54
CA PHE A 132 -0.78 2.23 10.36
C PHE A 132 0.55 1.51 10.16
N GLY A 133 1.65 2.26 10.20
CA GLY A 133 2.98 1.70 10.02
C GLY A 133 3.33 0.68 11.10
N LEU A 134 3.01 0.98 12.36
CA LEU A 134 3.25 0.06 13.47
C LEU A 134 2.46 -1.23 13.32
N TYR A 135 1.18 -1.14 12.94
CA TYR A 135 0.39 -2.36 12.78
C TYR A 135 0.82 -3.18 11.58
N TRP A 136 0.81 -2.58 10.39
CA TRP A 136 1.05 -3.33 9.16
C TRP A 136 2.53 -3.64 8.92
N GLY A 137 3.42 -2.81 9.44
CA GLY A 137 4.86 -2.99 9.27
C GLY A 137 5.51 -3.85 10.34
N ALA A 138 4.88 -4.01 11.52
CA ALA A 138 5.49 -4.69 12.65
C ALA A 138 4.60 -5.71 13.34
N VAL A 139 3.28 -5.47 13.41
CA VAL A 139 2.36 -6.35 14.15
C VAL A 139 1.73 -7.40 13.24
N ASN A 140 1.21 -6.97 12.08
CA ASN A 140 0.56 -7.90 11.15
C ASN A 140 1.58 -8.86 10.55
N ILE A 141 1.16 -10.10 10.36
CA ILE A 141 1.97 -11.10 9.67
C ILE A 141 1.39 -11.28 8.28
N ALA A 142 2.13 -10.80 7.28
CA ALA A 142 1.72 -10.89 5.88
C ALA A 142 2.18 -12.22 5.26
N PRO A 143 1.53 -12.66 4.18
CA PRO A 143 2.01 -13.80 3.42
C PRO A 143 3.45 -13.56 2.94
N SER A 144 4.35 -14.50 3.17
CA SER A 144 5.75 -14.39 2.76
C SER A 144 6.02 -14.97 1.38
N LYS A 145 5.04 -15.62 0.79
CA LYS A 145 5.14 -16.28 -0.52
C LYS A 145 3.98 -15.86 -1.42
N PRO A 146 4.18 -15.93 -2.75
CA PRO A 146 3.07 -15.70 -3.68
C PRO A 146 1.92 -16.68 -3.43
N ALA A 147 0.73 -16.31 -3.89
CA ALA A 147 -0.40 -17.21 -3.87
C ALA A 147 -0.08 -18.49 -4.63
N LEU A 148 -0.59 -19.61 -4.13
CA LEU A 148 -0.51 -20.86 -4.88
C LEU A 148 -1.38 -20.70 -6.13
N THR A 149 -0.81 -21.04 -7.28
CA THR A 149 -1.61 -21.05 -8.50
C THR A 149 -2.56 -22.23 -8.41
N SER A 150 -3.85 -21.94 -8.58
CA SER A 150 -4.80 -23.04 -8.76
C SER A 150 -4.51 -23.68 -10.12
N VAL A 151 -4.36 -24.94 -10.05
CA VAL A 151 -4.12 -25.76 -11.24
C VAL A 151 -5.44 -26.02 -11.95
#